data_075852963c384aee199cb42d3d8eeb8d
#
_entry.id   075852963c384aee199cb42d3d8eeb8d
#
_cell.length_a   1.000
_cell.length_b   1.000
_cell.length_c   1.000
_cell.angle_alpha   90.00
_cell.angle_beta   90.00
_cell.angle_gamma   90.00
#
_symmetry.space_group_name_H-M   'P 1'
#
loop_
_entity.id
_entity.type
_entity.pdbx_description
1 polymer ?
#
loop_
_entity_poly.entity_id
_entity_poly.type
_entity_poly.pdbx_seq_one_letter_code
_entity_poly.pdbx_strand_id
1 'polypeptide(L)'
;MLFRSATFDANHSVFMEQVKGQNEKVVEIVENNKHFTTPMKHISEAPQALREMRQALGERAERMEELSKTMGVLALNSAIEAGRMGESGTRFVTAAEQVRAYADDYEQEALALKAQLGEAEERITSLEEQVHHLNELLKENNISMGKLYRDCAQNMAAYETGQIGLRDLIQDTAVARADVLQQSADENVRAREAFLKYVSGMQEELAEQKSSADELENVCKSILQSAGEAG
;
A
#
# COMPACT_ATOMS: atom_id res chain seq x y z
N MET A 1 -42.28 2.00 -51.72
CA MET A 1 -42.37 1.45 -50.33
C MET A 1 -41.32 0.41 -49.99
N LEU A 2 -40.99 -0.50 -50.89
CA LEU A 2 -39.99 -1.56 -50.68
C LEU A 2 -38.55 -1.06 -50.37
N PHE A 3 -38.13 0.01 -51.01
CA PHE A 3 -36.78 0.58 -50.76
C PHE A 3 -36.61 1.19 -49.34
N ARG A 4 -37.64 1.74 -48.75
CA ARG A 4 -37.64 2.28 -47.38
C ARG A 4 -37.58 1.15 -46.32
N SER A 5 -38.20 0.01 -46.61
CA SER A 5 -38.13 -1.16 -45.74
C SER A 5 -36.74 -1.76 -45.69
N ALA A 6 -36.09 -1.97 -46.84
CA ALA A 6 -34.76 -2.56 -46.91
C ALA A 6 -33.65 -1.68 -46.25
N THR A 7 -33.75 -0.36 -46.40
CA THR A 7 -32.84 0.58 -45.72
C THR A 7 -33.12 0.60 -44.21
N PHE A 8 -34.37 0.46 -43.80
CA PHE A 8 -34.71 0.36 -42.40
C PHE A 8 -34.18 -0.93 -41.77
N ASP A 9 -34.37 -2.07 -42.43
CA ASP A 9 -33.91 -3.37 -41.93
C ASP A 9 -32.37 -3.41 -41.85
N ALA A 10 -31.67 -2.85 -42.84
CA ALA A 10 -30.22 -2.75 -42.82
C ALA A 10 -29.69 -1.84 -41.65
N ASN A 11 -30.33 -0.68 -41.49
CA ASN A 11 -29.95 0.21 -40.37
C ASN A 11 -30.31 -0.38 -39.00
N HIS A 12 -31.42 -1.12 -38.94
CA HIS A 12 -31.84 -1.88 -37.75
C HIS A 12 -30.83 -2.95 -37.38
N SER A 13 -30.35 -3.74 -38.35
CA SER A 13 -29.34 -4.77 -38.12
C SER A 13 -28.04 -4.18 -37.62
N VAL A 14 -27.57 -3.11 -38.24
CA VAL A 14 -26.33 -2.41 -37.79
C VAL A 14 -26.46 -1.84 -36.37
N PHE A 15 -27.65 -1.28 -36.07
CA PHE A 15 -27.90 -0.76 -34.70
C PHE A 15 -27.91 -1.88 -33.67
N MET A 16 -28.57 -3.02 -33.95
CA MET A 16 -28.61 -4.19 -33.07
C MET A 16 -27.22 -4.75 -32.83
N GLU A 17 -26.37 -4.80 -33.83
CA GLU A 17 -24.98 -5.24 -33.70
C GLU A 17 -24.17 -4.29 -32.82
N GLN A 18 -24.36 -2.97 -32.96
CA GLN A 18 -23.76 -1.97 -32.09
C GLN A 18 -24.21 -2.08 -30.64
N VAL A 19 -25.51 -2.21 -30.40
CA VAL A 19 -26.07 -2.38 -29.05
C VAL A 19 -25.58 -3.68 -28.41
N LYS A 20 -25.51 -4.77 -29.18
CA LYS A 20 -24.94 -6.03 -28.72
C LYS A 20 -23.46 -5.88 -28.35
N GLY A 21 -22.66 -5.25 -29.21
CA GLY A 21 -21.25 -4.99 -28.93
C GLY A 21 -21.03 -4.09 -27.71
N GLN A 22 -21.90 -3.10 -27.48
CA GLN A 22 -21.86 -2.29 -26.25
C GLN A 22 -22.22 -3.10 -25.02
N ASN A 23 -23.22 -3.96 -25.10
CA ASN A 23 -23.63 -4.84 -24.00
C ASN A 23 -22.51 -5.84 -23.64
N GLU A 24 -21.84 -6.40 -24.63
CA GLU A 24 -20.66 -7.27 -24.43
C GLU A 24 -19.54 -6.52 -23.71
N LYS A 25 -19.25 -5.25 -24.07
CA LYS A 25 -18.29 -4.41 -23.35
C LYS A 25 -18.70 -4.14 -21.91
N VAL A 26 -19.97 -3.89 -21.65
CA VAL A 26 -20.46 -3.71 -20.27
C VAL A 26 -20.28 -4.99 -19.46
N VAL A 27 -20.55 -6.16 -20.03
CA VAL A 27 -20.30 -7.46 -19.39
C VAL A 27 -18.82 -7.64 -19.10
N GLU A 28 -17.95 -7.32 -20.06
CA GLU A 28 -16.49 -7.39 -19.90
C GLU A 28 -16.01 -6.49 -18.77
N ILE A 29 -16.50 -5.25 -18.68
CA ILE A 29 -16.16 -4.31 -17.61
C ILE A 29 -16.64 -4.85 -16.24
N VAL A 30 -17.86 -5.40 -16.16
CA VAL A 30 -18.39 -6.02 -14.93
C VAL A 30 -17.53 -7.21 -14.50
N GLU A 31 -17.10 -8.04 -15.45
CA GLU A 31 -16.22 -9.18 -15.17
C GLU A 31 -14.82 -8.73 -14.72
N ASN A 32 -14.25 -7.73 -15.40
CA ASN A 32 -12.99 -7.13 -15.00
C ASN A 32 -13.06 -6.53 -13.59
N ASN A 33 -14.17 -5.89 -13.22
CA ASN A 33 -14.37 -5.39 -11.86
C ASN A 33 -14.35 -6.50 -10.79
N LYS A 34 -14.82 -7.70 -11.10
CA LYS A 34 -14.71 -8.84 -10.17
C LYS A 34 -13.27 -9.24 -9.90
N HIS A 35 -12.38 -9.09 -10.89
CA HIS A 35 -10.96 -9.37 -10.72
C HIS A 35 -10.26 -8.41 -9.74
N PHE A 36 -10.84 -7.25 -9.43
CA PHE A 36 -10.32 -6.34 -8.41
C PHE A 36 -10.58 -6.80 -6.98
N THR A 37 -11.49 -7.73 -6.76
CA THR A 37 -11.87 -8.16 -5.40
C THR A 37 -10.69 -8.78 -4.65
N THR A 38 -9.90 -9.64 -5.30
CA THR A 38 -8.75 -10.30 -4.67
C THR A 38 -7.59 -9.33 -4.41
N PRO A 39 -7.13 -8.53 -5.39
CA PRO A 39 -6.13 -7.49 -5.12
C PRO A 39 -6.57 -6.51 -4.03
N MET A 40 -7.82 -6.11 -4.01
CA MET A 40 -8.34 -5.20 -2.98
C MET A 40 -8.33 -5.79 -1.59
N LYS A 41 -8.59 -7.09 -1.47
CA LYS A 41 -8.44 -7.78 -0.19
C LYS A 41 -7.00 -7.68 0.33
N HIS A 42 -6.01 -7.99 -0.51
CA HIS A 42 -4.60 -7.87 -0.12
C HIS A 42 -4.20 -6.43 0.24
N ILE A 43 -4.69 -5.44 -0.52
CA ILE A 43 -4.46 -4.04 -0.21
C ILE A 43 -5.09 -3.66 1.13
N SER A 44 -6.28 -4.19 1.44
CA SER A 44 -6.97 -3.93 2.72
C SER A 44 -6.26 -4.57 3.92
N GLU A 45 -5.46 -5.61 3.70
CA GLU A 45 -4.65 -6.26 4.73
C GLU A 45 -3.27 -5.57 4.94
N ALA A 46 -2.81 -4.77 3.97
CA ALA A 46 -1.49 -4.14 4.01
C ALA A 46 -1.28 -3.20 5.23
N PRO A 47 -2.20 -2.32 5.64
CA PRO A 47 -2.03 -1.48 6.81
C PRO A 47 -1.79 -2.27 8.09
N GLN A 48 -2.48 -3.39 8.27
CA GLN A 48 -2.32 -4.26 9.43
C GLN A 48 -0.92 -4.90 9.44
N ALA A 49 -0.47 -5.44 8.31
CA ALA A 49 0.87 -6.02 8.18
C ALA A 49 1.97 -4.99 8.43
N LEU A 50 1.79 -3.75 7.97
CA LEU A 50 2.71 -2.64 8.22
C LEU A 50 2.75 -2.26 9.70
N ARG A 51 1.62 -2.26 10.41
CA ARG A 51 1.58 -2.03 11.87
C ARG A 51 2.32 -3.10 12.65
N GLU A 52 2.13 -4.36 12.30
CA GLU A 52 2.85 -5.47 12.93
C GLU A 52 4.35 -5.34 12.74
N MET A 53 4.79 -5.00 11.52
CA MET A 53 6.21 -4.74 11.23
C MET A 53 6.73 -3.55 12.04
N ARG A 54 6.02 -2.42 12.06
CA ARG A 54 6.38 -1.23 12.84
C ARG A 54 6.49 -1.56 14.33
N GLN A 55 5.56 -2.34 14.87
CA GLN A 55 5.61 -2.77 16.27
C GLN A 55 6.85 -3.59 16.55
N ALA A 56 7.16 -4.59 15.71
CA ALA A 56 8.35 -5.41 15.86
C ALA A 56 9.64 -4.60 15.81
N LEU A 57 9.72 -3.58 14.95
CA LEU A 57 10.84 -2.65 14.88
C LEU A 57 10.91 -1.75 16.13
N GLY A 58 9.78 -1.31 16.66
CA GLY A 58 9.70 -0.56 17.91
C GLY A 58 10.27 -1.32 19.11
N GLU A 59 9.91 -2.60 19.25
CA GLU A 59 10.45 -3.48 20.28
C GLU A 59 11.98 -3.69 20.14
N ARG A 60 12.50 -3.69 18.91
CA ARG A 60 13.95 -3.77 18.67
C ARG A 60 14.64 -2.47 19.04
N ALA A 61 14.07 -1.33 18.67
CA ALA A 61 14.60 -0.02 19.03
C ALA A 61 14.66 0.18 20.56
N GLU A 62 13.65 -0.30 21.29
CA GLU A 62 13.66 -0.30 22.77
C GLU A 62 14.79 -1.16 23.32
N ARG A 63 14.97 -2.36 22.80
CA ARG A 63 16.07 -3.23 23.22
C ARG A 63 17.44 -2.64 22.88
N MET A 64 17.59 -1.98 21.75
CA MET A 64 18.84 -1.27 21.38
C MET A 64 19.13 -0.17 22.39
N GLU A 65 18.16 0.63 22.80
CA GLU A 65 18.33 1.67 23.80
C GLU A 65 18.73 1.08 25.18
N GLU A 66 18.12 -0.03 25.61
CA GLU A 66 18.48 -0.72 26.84
C GLU A 66 19.91 -1.27 26.80
N LEU A 67 20.29 -1.91 25.69
CA LEU A 67 21.63 -2.44 25.49
C LEU A 67 22.67 -1.33 25.49
N SER A 68 22.40 -0.23 24.82
CA SER A 68 23.23 0.96 24.78
C SER A 68 23.51 1.54 26.16
N LYS A 69 22.45 1.71 26.99
CA LYS A 69 22.58 2.14 28.38
C LYS A 69 23.41 1.17 29.23
N THR A 70 23.19 -0.13 29.03
CA THR A 70 23.95 -1.17 29.73
C THR A 70 25.41 -1.13 29.33
N MET A 71 25.73 -0.98 28.04
CA MET A 71 27.09 -0.83 27.52
C MET A 71 27.75 0.42 28.08
N GLY A 72 27.06 1.56 28.14
CA GLY A 72 27.56 2.79 28.71
C GLY A 72 27.97 2.65 30.18
N VAL A 73 27.12 2.00 30.98
CA VAL A 73 27.41 1.70 32.39
C VAL A 73 28.59 0.75 32.53
N LEU A 74 28.66 -0.31 31.72
CA LEU A 74 29.77 -1.26 31.75
C LEU A 74 31.09 -0.62 31.34
N ALA A 75 31.06 0.22 30.32
CA ALA A 75 32.20 0.99 29.87
C ALA A 75 32.70 1.95 30.98
N LEU A 76 31.80 2.66 31.64
CA LEU A 76 32.15 3.54 32.75
C LEU A 76 32.80 2.77 33.91
N ASN A 77 32.20 1.65 34.32
CA ASN A 77 32.77 0.81 35.38
C ASN A 77 34.16 0.27 34.99
N SER A 78 34.32 -0.16 33.74
CA SER A 78 35.59 -0.65 33.21
C SER A 78 36.65 0.46 33.20
N ALA A 79 36.31 1.69 32.83
CA ALA A 79 37.21 2.84 32.87
C ALA A 79 37.65 3.16 34.31
N ILE A 80 36.71 3.10 35.27
CA ILE A 80 37.01 3.33 36.70
C ILE A 80 38.00 2.28 37.21
N GLU A 81 37.74 0.99 36.95
CA GLU A 81 38.64 -0.09 37.40
C GLU A 81 40.00 -0.01 36.72
N ALA A 82 40.03 0.27 35.43
CA ALA A 82 41.29 0.47 34.71
C ALA A 82 42.08 1.68 35.24
N GLY A 83 41.40 2.76 35.63
CA GLY A 83 42.05 3.92 36.26
C GLY A 83 42.67 3.58 37.61
N ARG A 84 42.13 2.65 38.39
CA ARG A 84 42.71 2.15 39.63
C ARG A 84 44.04 1.39 39.45
N MET A 85 44.25 0.84 38.25
CA MET A 85 45.51 0.15 37.90
C MET A 85 46.66 1.09 37.55
N GLY A 86 46.45 2.40 37.55
CA GLY A 86 47.48 3.40 37.23
C GLY A 86 47.97 3.30 35.78
N GLU A 87 49.27 3.47 35.55
CA GLU A 87 49.86 3.47 34.20
C GLU A 87 49.55 2.21 33.40
N SER A 88 49.48 1.04 34.05
CA SER A 88 49.16 -0.24 33.40
C SER A 88 47.72 -0.28 32.83
N GLY A 89 46.83 0.53 33.38
CA GLY A 89 45.41 0.59 32.99
C GLY A 89 45.14 1.58 31.87
N THR A 90 46.06 2.45 31.49
CA THR A 90 45.76 3.56 30.55
C THR A 90 45.17 3.10 29.21
N ARG A 91 45.67 2.00 28.63
CA ARG A 91 45.15 1.46 27.37
C ARG A 91 43.69 0.95 27.51
N PHE A 92 43.38 0.40 28.68
CA PHE A 92 42.03 -0.08 28.98
C PHE A 92 41.05 1.07 29.23
N VAL A 93 41.49 2.18 29.84
CA VAL A 93 40.69 3.40 29.95
C VAL A 93 40.30 3.91 28.58
N THR A 94 41.26 4.04 27.65
CA THR A 94 40.95 4.49 26.27
C THR A 94 39.98 3.57 25.56
N ALA A 95 40.16 2.25 25.70
CA ALA A 95 39.23 1.29 25.11
C ALA A 95 37.82 1.41 25.71
N ALA A 96 37.70 1.57 27.03
CA ALA A 96 36.42 1.77 27.69
C ALA A 96 35.75 3.09 27.27
N GLU A 97 36.49 4.17 27.11
CA GLU A 97 35.95 5.43 26.57
C GLU A 97 35.44 5.30 25.15
N GLN A 98 36.12 4.52 24.28
CA GLN A 98 35.61 4.22 22.95
C GLN A 98 34.30 3.41 22.97
N VAL A 99 34.20 2.39 23.83
CA VAL A 99 32.97 1.61 24.00
C VAL A 99 31.85 2.52 24.49
N ARG A 100 32.11 3.47 25.38
CA ARG A 100 31.13 4.44 25.85
C ARG A 100 30.63 5.34 24.70
N ALA A 101 31.54 5.85 23.87
CA ALA A 101 31.16 6.67 22.73
C ALA A 101 30.29 5.91 21.75
N TYR A 102 30.58 4.63 21.47
CA TYR A 102 29.71 3.79 20.67
C TYR A 102 28.34 3.56 21.33
N ALA A 103 28.30 3.38 22.64
CA ALA A 103 27.02 3.25 23.35
C ALA A 103 26.15 4.51 23.17
N ASP A 104 26.76 5.70 23.33
CA ASP A 104 26.04 6.97 23.15
C ASP A 104 25.54 7.13 21.70
N ASP A 105 26.34 6.74 20.69
CA ASP A 105 25.91 6.75 19.28
C ASP A 105 24.73 5.80 19.03
N TYR A 106 24.77 4.58 19.58
CA TYR A 106 23.67 3.63 19.44
C TYR A 106 22.39 4.06 20.14
N GLU A 107 22.49 4.76 21.28
CA GLU A 107 21.31 5.34 21.92
C GLU A 107 20.66 6.39 21.02
N GLN A 108 21.46 7.21 20.35
CA GLN A 108 20.95 8.21 19.42
C GLN A 108 20.30 7.58 18.19
N GLU A 109 20.91 6.53 17.63
CA GLU A 109 20.33 5.81 16.50
C GLU A 109 19.00 5.11 16.88
N ALA A 110 18.91 4.53 18.08
CA ALA A 110 17.67 3.95 18.57
C ALA A 110 16.54 5.00 18.73
N LEU A 111 16.90 6.20 19.20
CA LEU A 111 15.95 7.32 19.32
C LEU A 111 15.51 7.84 17.94
N ALA A 112 16.44 7.95 16.99
CA ALA A 112 16.14 8.34 15.61
C ALA A 112 15.21 7.31 14.95
N LEU A 113 15.45 6.02 15.13
CA LEU A 113 14.59 4.96 14.65
C LEU A 113 13.17 5.05 15.25
N LYS A 114 13.04 5.32 16.55
CA LYS A 114 11.73 5.54 17.19
C LYS A 114 10.99 6.73 16.59
N ALA A 115 11.68 7.82 16.28
CA ALA A 115 11.06 8.96 15.62
C ALA A 115 10.53 8.60 14.22
N GLN A 116 11.32 7.90 13.42
CA GLN A 116 10.90 7.41 12.10
C GLN A 116 9.71 6.45 12.17
N LEU A 117 9.66 5.59 13.19
CA LEU A 117 8.51 4.70 13.41
C LEU A 117 7.25 5.48 13.81
N GLY A 118 7.38 6.64 14.45
CA GLY A 118 6.29 7.58 14.68
C GLY A 118 5.72 8.14 13.38
N GLU A 119 6.59 8.61 12.49
CA GLU A 119 6.18 9.07 11.16
C GLU A 119 5.55 7.95 10.32
N ALA A 120 6.08 6.73 10.42
CA ALA A 120 5.50 5.56 9.75
C ALA A 120 4.07 5.28 10.22
N GLU A 121 3.75 5.47 11.52
CA GLU A 121 2.38 5.31 12.03
C GLU A 121 1.41 6.31 11.39
N GLU A 122 1.81 7.57 11.24
CA GLU A 122 0.97 8.57 10.57
C GLU A 122 0.69 8.19 9.12
N ARG A 123 1.71 7.68 8.42
CA ARG A 123 1.57 7.20 7.03
C ARG A 123 0.67 5.97 6.93
N ILE A 124 0.78 5.02 7.87
CA ILE A 124 -0.08 3.84 7.94
C ILE A 124 -1.53 4.24 8.18
N THR A 125 -1.78 5.21 9.07
CA THR A 125 -3.12 5.73 9.32
C THR A 125 -3.71 6.39 8.07
N SER A 126 -2.93 7.21 7.38
CA SER A 126 -3.36 7.80 6.09
C SER A 126 -3.63 6.73 5.03
N LEU A 127 -2.85 5.67 5.00
CA LEU A 127 -3.07 4.53 4.11
C LEU A 127 -4.39 3.82 4.42
N GLU A 128 -4.74 3.60 5.68
CA GLU A 128 -6.03 3.01 6.07
C GLU A 128 -7.21 3.84 5.59
N GLU A 129 -7.14 5.17 5.75
CA GLU A 129 -8.18 6.07 5.29
C GLU A 129 -8.34 5.98 3.77
N GLN A 130 -7.23 5.94 3.03
CA GLN A 130 -7.26 5.80 1.57
C GLN A 130 -7.82 4.44 1.13
N VAL A 131 -7.45 3.37 1.81
CA VAL A 131 -7.99 2.02 1.58
C VAL A 131 -9.49 1.98 1.85
N HIS A 132 -9.94 2.59 2.93
CA HIS A 132 -11.35 2.67 3.25
C HIS A 132 -12.12 3.44 2.17
N HIS A 133 -11.62 4.59 1.77
CA HIS A 133 -12.22 5.40 0.70
C HIS A 133 -12.29 4.63 -0.63
N LEU A 134 -11.22 3.94 -0.99
CA LEU A 134 -11.17 3.13 -2.20
C LEU A 134 -12.20 1.99 -2.18
N ASN A 135 -12.38 1.33 -1.04
CA ASN A 135 -13.41 0.30 -0.86
C ASN A 135 -14.83 0.86 -1.04
N GLU A 136 -15.12 2.04 -0.51
CA GLU A 136 -16.41 2.70 -0.72
C GLU A 136 -16.64 3.06 -2.20
N LEU A 137 -15.62 3.62 -2.87
CA LEU A 137 -15.70 3.92 -4.32
C LEU A 137 -15.94 2.66 -5.15
N LEU A 138 -15.28 1.55 -4.83
CA LEU A 138 -15.50 0.27 -5.52
C LEU A 138 -16.91 -0.27 -5.30
N LYS A 139 -17.44 -0.11 -4.10
CA LYS A 139 -18.82 -0.51 -3.78
C LYS A 139 -19.83 0.32 -4.56
N GLU A 140 -19.66 1.64 -4.60
CA GLU A 140 -20.51 2.54 -5.39
C GLU A 140 -20.41 2.23 -6.88
N ASN A 141 -19.20 1.99 -7.38
CA ASN A 141 -18.96 1.60 -8.76
C ASN A 141 -19.69 0.28 -9.10
N ASN A 142 -19.57 -0.74 -8.26
CA ASN A 142 -20.28 -2.02 -8.46
C ASN A 142 -21.80 -1.85 -8.49
N ILE A 143 -22.35 -0.99 -7.63
CA ILE A 143 -23.80 -0.67 -7.65
C ILE A 143 -24.18 0.03 -8.96
N SER A 144 -23.38 0.99 -9.39
CA SER A 144 -23.62 1.75 -10.63
C SER A 144 -23.52 0.85 -11.86
N MET A 145 -22.54 -0.04 -11.89
CA MET A 145 -22.38 -1.06 -12.92
C MET A 145 -23.59 -2.02 -12.99
N GLY A 146 -24.08 -2.46 -11.82
CA GLY A 146 -25.27 -3.31 -11.74
C GLY A 146 -26.55 -2.60 -12.24
N LYS A 147 -26.66 -1.30 -12.01
CA LYS A 147 -27.75 -0.49 -12.57
C LYS A 147 -27.64 -0.39 -14.08
N LEU A 148 -26.44 -0.06 -14.58
CA LEU A 148 -26.19 0.08 -16.00
C LEU A 148 -26.47 -1.22 -16.77
N TYR A 149 -26.03 -2.36 -16.24
CA TYR A 149 -26.32 -3.67 -16.84
C TYR A 149 -27.84 -3.90 -16.99
N ARG A 150 -28.60 -3.58 -15.94
CA ARG A 150 -30.07 -3.69 -15.98
C ARG A 150 -30.69 -2.73 -16.99
N ASP A 151 -30.21 -1.47 -17.02
CA ASP A 151 -30.69 -0.46 -17.95
C ASP A 151 -30.42 -0.88 -19.41
N CYS A 152 -29.23 -1.41 -19.69
CA CYS A 152 -28.88 -1.96 -21.00
C CYS A 152 -29.79 -3.13 -21.39
N ALA A 153 -30.03 -4.08 -20.47
CA ALA A 153 -30.91 -5.21 -20.71
C ALA A 153 -32.36 -4.77 -20.96
N GLN A 154 -32.87 -3.80 -20.18
CA GLN A 154 -34.21 -3.24 -20.37
C GLN A 154 -34.33 -2.49 -21.69
N ASN A 155 -33.33 -1.69 -22.06
CA ASN A 155 -33.31 -0.96 -23.33
C ASN A 155 -33.30 -1.93 -24.52
N MET A 156 -32.58 -3.06 -24.43
CA MET A 156 -32.56 -4.10 -25.44
C MET A 156 -33.94 -4.77 -25.59
N ALA A 157 -34.57 -5.14 -24.46
CA ALA A 157 -35.89 -5.73 -24.46
C ALA A 157 -36.99 -4.77 -25.00
N ALA A 158 -36.92 -3.48 -24.65
CA ALA A 158 -37.84 -2.46 -25.18
C ALA A 158 -37.67 -2.26 -26.69
N TYR A 159 -36.44 -2.39 -27.20
CA TYR A 159 -36.15 -2.31 -28.63
C TYR A 159 -36.70 -3.53 -29.39
N GLU A 160 -36.48 -4.74 -28.86
CA GLU A 160 -37.00 -5.99 -29.44
C GLU A 160 -38.51 -6.00 -29.53
N THR A 161 -39.21 -5.30 -28.63
CA THR A 161 -40.67 -5.17 -28.64
C THR A 161 -41.23 -4.14 -29.66
N GLY A 162 -40.35 -3.54 -30.48
CA GLY A 162 -40.79 -2.72 -31.63
C GLY A 162 -41.11 -1.27 -31.34
N GLN A 163 -40.65 -0.72 -30.22
CA GLN A 163 -40.84 0.72 -29.90
C GLN A 163 -39.83 1.59 -30.66
N ILE A 164 -40.18 1.92 -31.90
CA ILE A 164 -39.33 2.61 -32.91
C ILE A 164 -38.99 4.06 -32.55
N GLY A 165 -39.76 4.70 -31.69
CA GLY A 165 -39.54 6.12 -31.31
C GLY A 165 -38.38 6.40 -30.36
N LEU A 166 -37.81 5.36 -29.75
CA LEU A 166 -36.70 5.48 -28.78
C LEU A 166 -35.29 5.38 -29.42
N ARG A 167 -35.24 5.13 -30.72
CA ARG A 167 -34.01 4.79 -31.42
C ARG A 167 -32.87 5.82 -31.24
N ASP A 168 -33.17 7.08 -31.46
CA ASP A 168 -32.11 8.14 -31.39
C ASP A 168 -31.74 8.44 -29.93
N LEU A 169 -32.71 8.42 -29.02
CA LEU A 169 -32.50 8.63 -27.60
C LEU A 169 -31.70 7.50 -26.95
N ILE A 170 -31.93 6.25 -27.36
CA ILE A 170 -31.19 5.07 -26.86
C ILE A 170 -29.75 5.08 -27.37
N GLN A 171 -29.55 5.44 -28.65
CA GLN A 171 -28.22 5.47 -29.24
C GLN A 171 -27.34 6.54 -28.55
N ASP A 172 -27.83 7.77 -28.41
CA ASP A 172 -27.12 8.86 -27.74
C ASP A 172 -26.86 8.55 -26.26
N THR A 173 -27.86 7.99 -25.58
CA THR A 173 -27.72 7.64 -24.17
C THR A 173 -26.76 6.47 -23.94
N ALA A 174 -26.77 5.44 -24.82
CA ALA A 174 -25.87 4.31 -24.71
C ALA A 174 -24.40 4.69 -24.99
N VAL A 175 -24.17 5.54 -25.99
CA VAL A 175 -22.82 6.06 -26.31
C VAL A 175 -22.29 6.91 -25.14
N ALA A 176 -23.08 7.89 -24.68
CA ALA A 176 -22.68 8.75 -23.57
C ALA A 176 -22.39 7.96 -22.26
N ARG A 177 -23.18 6.90 -22.00
CA ARG A 177 -22.94 6.04 -20.84
C ARG A 177 -21.71 5.15 -21.00
N ALA A 178 -21.43 4.65 -22.22
CA ALA A 178 -20.22 3.89 -22.49
C ALA A 178 -18.96 4.74 -22.28
N ASP A 179 -18.97 5.99 -22.74
CA ASP A 179 -17.87 6.93 -22.55
C ASP A 179 -17.62 7.25 -21.05
N VAL A 180 -18.68 7.51 -20.29
CA VAL A 180 -18.58 7.75 -18.84
C VAL A 180 -18.02 6.54 -18.11
N LEU A 181 -18.43 5.34 -18.51
CA LEU A 181 -17.91 4.10 -17.91
C LEU A 181 -16.46 3.87 -18.24
N GLN A 182 -16.08 4.07 -19.49
CA GLN A 182 -14.68 3.94 -19.90
C GLN A 182 -13.81 4.93 -19.11
N GLN A 183 -14.26 6.18 -19.01
CA GLN A 183 -13.56 7.18 -18.22
C GLN A 183 -13.45 6.80 -16.74
N SER A 184 -14.54 6.32 -16.13
CA SER A 184 -14.53 5.86 -14.73
C SER A 184 -13.62 4.64 -14.52
N ALA A 185 -13.62 3.69 -15.46
CA ALA A 185 -12.71 2.55 -15.41
C ALA A 185 -11.24 2.97 -15.52
N ASP A 186 -10.93 3.89 -16.43
CA ASP A 186 -9.58 4.44 -16.62
C ASP A 186 -9.10 5.23 -15.39
N GLU A 187 -9.98 6.01 -14.77
CA GLU A 187 -9.69 6.73 -13.52
C GLU A 187 -9.41 5.77 -12.36
N ASN A 188 -10.21 4.73 -12.22
CA ASN A 188 -10.00 3.68 -11.22
C ASN A 188 -8.66 2.93 -11.41
N VAL A 189 -8.31 2.62 -12.65
CA VAL A 189 -7.02 1.99 -12.97
C VAL A 189 -5.86 2.90 -12.56
N ARG A 190 -5.92 4.19 -12.92
CA ARG A 190 -4.88 5.17 -12.56
C ARG A 190 -4.76 5.37 -11.05
N ALA A 191 -5.89 5.49 -10.35
CA ALA A 191 -5.91 5.61 -8.89
C ALA A 191 -5.28 4.39 -8.21
N ARG A 192 -5.61 3.19 -8.70
CA ARG A 192 -5.03 1.94 -8.22
C ARG A 192 -3.53 1.85 -8.46
N GLU A 193 -3.06 2.22 -9.67
CA GLU A 193 -1.63 2.19 -10.00
C GLU A 193 -0.83 3.16 -9.09
N ALA A 194 -1.36 4.35 -8.89
CA ALA A 194 -0.77 5.34 -7.98
C ALA A 194 -0.70 4.81 -6.54
N PHE A 195 -1.77 4.18 -6.08
CA PHE A 195 -1.85 3.58 -4.76
C PHE A 195 -0.87 2.41 -4.57
N LEU A 196 -0.81 1.49 -5.53
CA LEU A 196 0.14 0.37 -5.49
C LEU A 196 1.59 0.85 -5.47
N LYS A 197 1.91 1.89 -6.23
CA LYS A 197 3.24 2.51 -6.22
C LYS A 197 3.57 3.11 -4.85
N TYR A 198 2.61 3.76 -4.21
CA TYR A 198 2.78 4.32 -2.86
C TYR A 198 3.02 3.21 -1.82
N VAL A 199 2.21 2.15 -1.84
CA VAL A 199 2.37 0.99 -0.94
C VAL A 199 3.71 0.30 -1.14
N SER A 200 4.12 0.09 -2.40
CA SER A 200 5.43 -0.50 -2.72
C SER A 200 6.58 0.35 -2.15
N GLY A 201 6.54 1.66 -2.34
CA GLY A 201 7.54 2.56 -1.77
C GLY A 201 7.62 2.51 -0.24
N MET A 202 6.47 2.46 0.44
CA MET A 202 6.44 2.30 1.90
C MET A 202 7.01 0.95 2.36
N GLN A 203 6.73 -0.13 1.63
CA GLN A 203 7.28 -1.45 1.95
C GLN A 203 8.80 -1.50 1.78
N GLU A 204 9.33 -0.84 0.74
CA GLU A 204 10.78 -0.70 0.51
C GLU A 204 11.44 0.10 1.65
N GLU A 205 10.89 1.26 2.02
CA GLU A 205 11.39 2.07 3.14
C GLU A 205 11.42 1.28 4.45
N LEU A 206 10.34 0.54 4.76
CA LEU A 206 10.27 -0.28 5.97
C LEU A 206 11.23 -1.47 5.94
N ALA A 207 11.46 -2.06 4.76
CA ALA A 207 12.44 -3.14 4.61
C ALA A 207 13.88 -2.63 4.83
N GLU A 208 14.21 -1.45 4.33
CA GLU A 208 15.51 -0.80 4.56
C GLU A 208 15.72 -0.46 6.04
N GLN A 209 14.69 0.10 6.71
CA GLN A 209 14.74 0.39 8.14
C GLN A 209 14.92 -0.88 8.98
N LYS A 210 14.23 -1.96 8.61
CA LYS A 210 14.39 -3.27 9.25
C LYS A 210 15.82 -3.80 9.08
N SER A 211 16.36 -3.72 7.87
CA SER A 211 17.75 -4.15 7.61
C SER A 211 18.76 -3.38 8.45
N SER A 212 18.59 -2.05 8.52
CA SER A 212 19.45 -1.19 9.34
C SER A 212 19.33 -1.52 10.83
N ALA A 213 18.12 -1.77 11.32
CA ALA A 213 17.90 -2.18 12.72
C ALA A 213 18.54 -3.54 13.04
N ASP A 214 18.44 -4.52 12.12
CA ASP A 214 19.06 -5.84 12.27
C ASP A 214 20.61 -5.73 12.29
N GLU A 215 21.18 -4.88 11.44
CA GLU A 215 22.62 -4.61 11.44
C GLU A 215 23.09 -4.00 12.76
N LEU A 216 22.40 -2.96 13.24
CA LEU A 216 22.69 -2.33 14.52
C LEU A 216 22.56 -3.31 15.70
N GLU A 217 21.53 -4.15 15.73
CA GLU A 217 21.38 -5.19 16.75
C GLU A 217 22.57 -6.17 16.73
N ASN A 218 23.01 -6.58 15.55
CA ASN A 218 24.17 -7.48 15.40
C ASN A 218 25.48 -6.84 15.89
N VAL A 219 25.70 -5.58 15.56
CA VAL A 219 26.88 -4.83 16.04
C VAL A 219 26.84 -4.67 17.56
N CYS A 220 25.71 -4.32 18.15
CA CYS A 220 25.54 -4.26 19.60
C CYS A 220 25.87 -5.60 20.29
N LYS A 221 25.36 -6.71 19.74
CA LYS A 221 25.67 -8.06 20.26
C LYS A 221 27.15 -8.40 20.17
N SER A 222 27.80 -8.07 19.04
CA SER A 222 29.23 -8.29 18.84
C SER A 222 30.10 -7.51 19.86
N ILE A 223 29.75 -6.26 20.12
CA ILE A 223 30.43 -5.44 21.10
C ILE A 223 30.28 -5.99 22.53
N LEU A 224 29.06 -6.38 22.89
CA LEU A 224 28.79 -7.00 24.20
C LEU A 224 29.56 -8.30 24.41
N GLN A 225 29.66 -9.13 23.36
CA GLN A 225 30.42 -10.39 23.41
C GLN A 225 31.93 -10.11 23.57
N SER A 226 32.46 -9.16 22.82
CA SER A 226 33.87 -8.74 22.93
C SER A 226 34.20 -8.12 24.29
N ALA A 227 33.24 -7.40 24.88
CA ALA A 227 33.41 -6.81 26.23
C ALA A 227 33.32 -7.88 27.34
N GLY A 228 32.52 -8.95 27.12
CA GLY A 228 32.41 -10.08 28.05
C GLY A 228 33.61 -11.04 28.03
N GLU A 229 34.34 -11.14 26.90
CA GLU A 229 35.57 -11.94 26.76
C GLU A 229 36.85 -11.23 27.30
N ALA A 230 36.76 -9.91 27.51
CA ALA A 230 37.92 -9.10 28.01
C ALA A 230 37.92 -8.93 29.55
N GLY A 231 36.96 -9.47 30.27
CA GLY A 231 36.86 -9.45 31.75
C GLY A 231 36.99 -10.84 32.32
#